data_347c7c9fc86347e0e012e693f39db07f
#
_entry.id   347c7c9fc86347e0e012e693f39db07f
#
_cell.length_a   1.000
_cell.length_b   1.000
_cell.length_c   1.000
_cell.angle_alpha   90.00
_cell.angle_beta   90.00
_cell.angle_gamma   90.00
#
_symmetry.space_group_name_H-M   'P 1'
#
loop_
_entity.id
_entity.type
_entity.pdbx_description
1 polymer ?
#
loop_
_entity_poly.entity_id
_entity_poly.type
_entity_poly.pdbx_seq_one_letter_code
_entity_poly.pdbx_strand_id
1 'polypeptide(L)'
;MYRTHTCGCLRACNVNETVTLAGWVQKIRNLGAMTFIDLRDRYGITQIVVEEHSPAEARAAACSVGREWVIQVVGKVIERESKNPKMATGDIEVAAQKVVVLHEAEVPPFTIEEVSDGGDDLRMKYRYLDLRRPPLQRNLILRHKMAQEIRRFLSDEGFLEIETPCLVGSTPEGARDFVVPSRMSPNQFYALPQSPQTLKQLLMVAGYDKYFQIVRCFRDEDLRADRQPEFTQIDCEMSFVEQEDVLEIFERWAKHMFKHVMGIELTEPLRRMPWIEAMEKYGSDKPDLRFGMEFAEITDLAKGHGFSVFDDAEYITGFAAEGCAAYTRKQIDALTEFVKRQQIGAKGLIWIRVEEGGVKSSIDKFYAPEEVRAMAERCGAKAGDMVFILCGKKFKTLTQLCALRLEVAQQLGLRDPQKFAPLWVVDFPLFEWDDETQRYYAVHHPFTAPKLEDVQYLDSDPGRVRANAYDFVCNGTEIGGGSIRIHDSKLQEKMFELLGFTPEEAQKRFGFLMNAFKYGAPPHGGLAFGFDRLCSLFGGSESIRDYIAFPKNNAGRDMMLDAPGYIDQSQLDELYLELRKPEE
;
A
#
# COMPACT_ATOMS: atom_id res chain seq x y z
N MET A 1 -5.05 -41.72 -0.58
CA MET A 1 -4.46 -40.40 -0.29
C MET A 1 -3.09 -40.32 -0.95
N TYR A 2 -2.75 -39.20 -1.63
CA TYR A 2 -1.48 -39.10 -2.36
C TYR A 2 -0.26 -38.88 -1.46
N ARG A 3 -0.44 -38.48 -0.22
CA ARG A 3 0.64 -38.24 0.74
C ARG A 3 0.19 -38.45 2.18
N THR A 4 1.11 -38.98 3.01
CA THR A 4 0.92 -39.07 4.47
C THR A 4 1.47 -37.86 5.19
N HIS A 5 2.53 -37.24 4.65
CA HIS A 5 3.25 -36.11 5.21
C HIS A 5 3.48 -35.02 4.15
N THR A 6 3.71 -33.78 4.59
CA THR A 6 4.15 -32.69 3.72
C THR A 6 5.67 -32.69 3.59
N CYS A 7 6.20 -32.06 2.53
CA CYS A 7 7.65 -32.00 2.31
C CYS A 7 8.40 -31.10 3.32
N GLY A 8 7.69 -30.39 4.19
CA GLY A 8 8.30 -29.53 5.21
C GLY A 8 8.15 -30.02 6.65
N CYS A 9 7.38 -31.08 6.91
CA CYS A 9 7.03 -31.46 8.29
C CYS A 9 7.95 -32.52 8.93
N LEU A 10 8.71 -33.27 8.15
CA LEU A 10 9.56 -34.36 8.66
C LEU A 10 10.73 -33.83 9.50
N ARG A 11 11.02 -34.55 10.58
CA ARG A 11 12.11 -34.26 11.53
C ARG A 11 12.82 -35.55 11.96
N ALA A 12 13.88 -35.41 12.76
CA ALA A 12 14.62 -36.56 13.30
C ALA A 12 13.75 -37.56 14.06
N CYS A 13 12.65 -37.12 14.66
CA CYS A 13 11.69 -38.03 15.34
C CYS A 13 10.97 -38.98 14.39
N ASN A 14 10.92 -38.66 13.09
CA ASN A 14 10.27 -39.52 12.08
C ASN A 14 11.24 -40.59 11.49
N VAL A 15 12.50 -40.63 11.94
CA VAL A 15 13.47 -41.63 11.45
C VAL A 15 12.94 -43.05 11.69
N ASN A 16 13.07 -43.91 10.67
CA ASN A 16 12.53 -45.26 10.52
C ASN A 16 11.03 -45.33 10.15
N GLU A 17 10.29 -44.25 10.06
CA GLU A 17 8.93 -44.28 9.53
C GLU A 17 8.94 -44.45 8.01
N THR A 18 7.94 -45.18 7.50
CA THR A 18 7.65 -45.21 6.06
C THR A 18 6.62 -44.16 5.74
N VAL A 19 6.99 -43.21 4.86
CA VAL A 19 6.17 -42.06 4.50
C VAL A 19 5.87 -42.04 3.01
N THR A 20 4.78 -41.39 2.66
CA THR A 20 4.44 -41.04 1.28
C THR A 20 4.45 -39.51 1.15
N LEU A 21 5.30 -38.98 0.27
CA LEU A 21 5.39 -37.58 -0.09
C LEU A 21 4.90 -37.39 -1.52
N ALA A 22 4.35 -36.21 -1.82
CA ALA A 22 4.03 -35.78 -3.17
C ALA A 22 4.29 -34.28 -3.33
N GLY A 23 4.88 -33.89 -4.45
CA GLY A 23 5.26 -32.51 -4.69
C GLY A 23 5.93 -32.32 -6.05
N TRP A 24 6.54 -31.19 -6.22
CA TRP A 24 7.30 -30.79 -7.40
C TRP A 24 8.79 -31.03 -7.21
N VAL A 25 9.45 -31.54 -8.23
CA VAL A 25 10.90 -31.75 -8.26
C VAL A 25 11.59 -30.40 -8.45
N GLN A 26 12.21 -29.87 -7.41
CA GLN A 26 12.92 -28.61 -7.50
C GLN A 26 14.32 -28.77 -8.07
N LYS A 27 15.06 -29.78 -7.62
CA LYS A 27 16.45 -30.01 -8.03
C LYS A 27 16.76 -31.51 -8.07
N ILE A 28 17.58 -31.89 -9.03
CA ILE A 28 18.09 -33.27 -9.16
C ILE A 28 19.62 -33.21 -9.20
N ARG A 29 20.25 -34.11 -8.48
CA ARG A 29 21.71 -34.26 -8.46
C ARG A 29 22.05 -35.74 -8.58
N ASN A 30 22.85 -36.08 -9.59
CA ASN A 30 23.36 -37.43 -9.80
C ASN A 30 24.83 -37.46 -9.33
N LEU A 31 25.13 -38.27 -8.33
CA LEU A 31 26.45 -38.44 -7.76
C LEU A 31 26.83 -39.93 -7.79
N GLY A 32 27.49 -40.35 -8.87
CA GLY A 32 27.81 -41.74 -9.07
C GLY A 32 26.56 -42.61 -9.22
N ALA A 33 26.40 -43.61 -8.34
CA ALA A 33 25.26 -44.51 -8.33
C ALA A 33 24.03 -43.97 -7.57
N MET A 34 24.13 -42.78 -6.97
CA MET A 34 23.05 -42.15 -6.17
C MET A 34 22.40 -40.99 -6.91
N THR A 35 21.09 -40.93 -6.83
CA THR A 35 20.28 -39.77 -7.30
C THR A 35 19.64 -39.11 -6.11
N PHE A 36 19.87 -37.80 -5.97
CA PHE A 36 19.22 -36.96 -4.96
C PHE A 36 18.19 -36.07 -5.64
N ILE A 37 16.97 -36.04 -5.09
CA ILE A 37 15.86 -35.23 -5.57
C ILE A 37 15.40 -34.35 -4.41
N ASP A 38 15.43 -33.03 -4.60
CA ASP A 38 14.80 -32.09 -3.68
C ASP A 38 13.32 -31.98 -4.07
N LEU A 39 12.45 -32.59 -3.30
CA LEU A 39 11.00 -32.62 -3.51
C LEU A 39 10.37 -31.50 -2.69
N ARG A 40 9.63 -30.62 -3.37
CA ARG A 40 9.05 -29.40 -2.79
C ARG A 40 7.52 -29.44 -2.80
N ASP A 41 6.92 -28.96 -1.72
CA ASP A 41 5.52 -28.54 -1.69
C ASP A 41 5.41 -27.15 -1.04
N ARG A 42 4.20 -26.68 -0.76
CA ARG A 42 3.98 -25.38 -0.09
C ARG A 42 4.62 -25.29 1.31
N TYR A 43 4.83 -26.43 1.96
CA TYR A 43 5.28 -26.48 3.36
C TYR A 43 6.80 -26.56 3.50
N GLY A 44 7.49 -26.92 2.43
CA GLY A 44 8.95 -26.99 2.43
C GLY A 44 9.51 -27.97 1.41
N ILE A 45 10.73 -28.41 1.67
CA ILE A 45 11.52 -29.29 0.80
C ILE A 45 12.01 -30.46 1.63
N THR A 46 11.90 -31.68 1.07
CA THR A 46 12.55 -32.88 1.62
C THR A 46 13.47 -33.48 0.56
N GLN A 47 14.70 -33.81 0.94
CA GLN A 47 15.60 -34.56 0.08
C GLN A 47 15.16 -36.00 0.01
N ILE A 48 15.04 -36.52 -1.20
CA ILE A 48 14.83 -37.92 -1.51
C ILE A 48 16.17 -38.50 -1.99
N VAL A 49 16.55 -39.63 -1.49
CA VAL A 49 17.73 -40.37 -1.98
C VAL A 49 17.29 -41.67 -2.64
N VAL A 50 17.84 -41.93 -3.82
CA VAL A 50 17.68 -43.17 -4.55
C VAL A 50 19.09 -43.78 -4.72
N GLU A 51 19.32 -44.87 -4.03
CA GLU A 51 20.62 -45.54 -3.93
C GLU A 51 20.72 -46.72 -4.90
N GLU A 52 21.91 -47.30 -5.04
CA GLU A 52 22.15 -48.49 -5.85
C GLU A 52 21.27 -49.67 -5.41
N HIS A 53 20.98 -49.78 -4.12
CA HIS A 53 20.15 -50.83 -3.52
C HIS A 53 18.64 -50.53 -3.54
N SER A 54 18.24 -49.35 -3.99
CA SER A 54 16.82 -49.04 -4.18
C SER A 54 16.19 -49.91 -5.27
N PRO A 55 14.88 -50.21 -5.21
CA PRO A 55 14.19 -51.00 -6.22
C PRO A 55 14.45 -50.50 -7.66
N ALA A 56 14.65 -51.44 -8.60
CA ALA A 56 15.00 -51.09 -9.98
C ALA A 56 13.99 -50.11 -10.63
N GLU A 57 12.69 -50.27 -10.34
CA GLU A 57 11.64 -49.37 -10.82
C GLU A 57 11.79 -47.95 -10.26
N ALA A 58 12.15 -47.83 -8.97
CA ALA A 58 12.37 -46.52 -8.35
C ALA A 58 13.60 -45.81 -8.94
N ARG A 59 14.67 -46.57 -9.21
CA ARG A 59 15.88 -46.07 -9.88
C ARG A 59 15.59 -45.60 -11.31
N ALA A 60 14.87 -46.44 -12.08
CA ALA A 60 14.48 -46.08 -13.45
C ALA A 60 13.63 -44.82 -13.50
N ALA A 61 12.62 -44.72 -12.62
CA ALA A 61 11.79 -43.53 -12.51
C ALA A 61 12.61 -42.31 -12.11
N ALA A 62 13.48 -42.39 -11.10
CA ALA A 62 14.31 -41.28 -10.65
C ALA A 62 15.29 -40.76 -11.73
N CYS A 63 15.79 -41.65 -12.59
CA CYS A 63 16.64 -41.25 -13.72
C CYS A 63 15.89 -40.48 -14.82
N SER A 64 14.58 -40.69 -14.97
CA SER A 64 13.76 -40.03 -15.99
C SER A 64 13.16 -38.70 -15.54
N VAL A 65 13.12 -38.45 -14.22
CA VAL A 65 12.47 -37.27 -13.63
C VAL A 65 13.12 -35.97 -14.07
N GLY A 66 12.30 -35.02 -14.51
CA GLY A 66 12.70 -33.66 -14.84
C GLY A 66 12.38 -32.66 -13.76
N ARG A 67 12.95 -31.45 -13.90
CA ARG A 67 12.65 -30.29 -13.01
C ARG A 67 11.18 -29.89 -13.13
N GLU A 68 10.57 -29.57 -11.99
CA GLU A 68 9.16 -29.20 -11.84
C GLU A 68 8.16 -30.33 -12.19
N TRP A 69 8.62 -31.54 -12.46
CA TRP A 69 7.73 -32.69 -12.57
C TRP A 69 7.03 -32.93 -11.23
N VAL A 70 5.80 -33.41 -11.30
CA VAL A 70 5.03 -33.81 -10.12
C VAL A 70 5.22 -35.28 -9.86
N ILE A 71 5.78 -35.61 -8.72
CA ILE A 71 6.04 -37.00 -8.35
C ILE A 71 5.47 -37.34 -6.97
N GLN A 72 5.19 -38.64 -6.79
CA GLN A 72 4.92 -39.24 -5.49
C GLN A 72 6.08 -40.18 -5.14
N VAL A 73 6.53 -40.13 -3.90
CA VAL A 73 7.60 -40.97 -3.39
C VAL A 73 7.11 -41.67 -2.14
N VAL A 74 7.23 -43.00 -2.13
CA VAL A 74 7.10 -43.81 -0.92
C VAL A 74 8.49 -44.22 -0.48
N GLY A 75 8.85 -44.02 0.76
CA GLY A 75 10.18 -44.32 1.25
C GLY A 75 10.30 -44.25 2.76
N LYS A 76 11.44 -44.74 3.25
CA LYS A 76 11.78 -44.73 4.67
C LYS A 76 12.53 -43.44 5.02
N VAL A 77 12.14 -42.78 6.09
CA VAL A 77 12.89 -41.65 6.62
C VAL A 77 14.17 -42.14 7.28
N ILE A 78 15.28 -41.60 6.86
CA ILE A 78 16.62 -41.91 7.38
C ILE A 78 17.32 -40.59 7.82
N GLU A 79 18.34 -40.73 8.66
CA GLU A 79 19.18 -39.60 9.04
C GLU A 79 20.14 -39.27 7.90
N ARG A 80 20.33 -37.98 7.58
CA ARG A 80 21.28 -37.58 6.53
C ARG A 80 22.71 -37.73 7.02
N GLU A 81 23.57 -38.26 6.16
CA GLU A 81 25.01 -38.28 6.42
C GLU A 81 25.59 -36.84 6.52
N SER A 82 25.18 -35.97 5.60
CA SER A 82 25.58 -34.57 5.58
C SER A 82 24.39 -33.68 5.90
N LYS A 83 24.28 -33.24 7.17
CA LYS A 83 23.19 -32.41 7.65
C LYS A 83 23.23 -31.01 7.03
N ASN A 84 22.06 -30.46 6.71
CA ASN A 84 21.92 -29.12 6.13
C ASN A 84 21.13 -28.19 7.07
N PRO A 85 21.79 -27.35 7.87
CA PRO A 85 21.12 -26.47 8.84
C PRO A 85 20.26 -25.36 8.18
N LYS A 86 20.39 -25.16 6.87
CA LYS A 86 19.58 -24.17 6.12
C LYS A 86 18.20 -24.69 5.74
N MET A 87 17.90 -25.97 5.96
CA MET A 87 16.62 -26.59 5.67
C MET A 87 15.97 -27.11 6.94
N ALA A 88 14.69 -26.88 7.13
CA ALA A 88 13.95 -27.39 8.29
C ALA A 88 13.94 -28.92 8.40
N THR A 89 14.06 -29.61 7.25
CA THR A 89 14.18 -31.08 7.11
C THR A 89 15.62 -31.53 6.91
N GLY A 90 16.59 -30.66 7.14
CA GLY A 90 17.99 -30.88 6.78
C GLY A 90 18.73 -31.97 7.58
N ASP A 91 18.15 -32.47 8.67
CA ASP A 91 18.68 -33.59 9.45
C ASP A 91 18.30 -34.97 8.89
N ILE A 92 17.29 -35.02 8.02
CA ILE A 92 16.72 -36.25 7.50
C ILE A 92 16.65 -36.23 5.96
N GLU A 93 16.54 -37.40 5.39
CA GLU A 93 16.18 -37.63 4.00
C GLU A 93 15.27 -38.85 3.88
N VAL A 94 14.66 -39.05 2.73
CA VAL A 94 13.78 -40.20 2.49
C VAL A 94 14.44 -41.14 1.48
N ALA A 95 14.82 -42.32 1.94
CA ALA A 95 15.30 -43.42 1.08
C ALA A 95 14.13 -44.02 0.28
N ALA A 96 14.12 -43.75 -1.03
CA ALA A 96 12.99 -44.10 -1.89
C ALA A 96 12.86 -45.60 -2.10
N GLN A 97 11.68 -46.11 -1.82
CA GLN A 97 11.25 -47.46 -2.14
C GLN A 97 10.40 -47.51 -3.42
N LYS A 98 9.65 -46.45 -3.69
CA LYS A 98 8.83 -46.28 -4.88
C LYS A 98 8.81 -44.84 -5.32
N VAL A 99 8.98 -44.60 -6.62
CA VAL A 99 8.82 -43.28 -7.24
C VAL A 99 7.79 -43.41 -8.35
N VAL A 100 6.77 -42.57 -8.32
CA VAL A 100 5.70 -42.54 -9.32
C VAL A 100 5.65 -41.13 -9.92
N VAL A 101 5.80 -41.03 -11.23
CA VAL A 101 5.57 -39.77 -11.95
C VAL A 101 4.06 -39.60 -12.07
N LEU A 102 3.54 -38.53 -11.46
CA LEU A 102 2.14 -38.15 -11.53
C LEU A 102 1.86 -37.28 -12.74
N HIS A 103 2.80 -36.40 -13.07
CA HIS A 103 2.73 -35.52 -14.23
C HIS A 103 4.13 -35.04 -14.64
N GLU A 104 4.42 -35.14 -15.92
CA GLU A 104 5.61 -34.53 -16.51
C GLU A 104 5.41 -33.02 -16.68
N ALA A 105 6.49 -32.25 -16.71
CA ALA A 105 6.46 -30.81 -16.93
C ALA A 105 7.50 -30.39 -17.96
N GLU A 106 7.16 -29.37 -18.73
CA GLU A 106 8.14 -28.67 -19.55
C GLU A 106 9.10 -27.86 -18.65
N VAL A 107 10.24 -27.48 -19.23
CA VAL A 107 11.21 -26.64 -18.52
C VAL A 107 10.59 -25.25 -18.29
N PRO A 108 10.47 -24.79 -17.02
CA PRO A 108 9.92 -23.47 -16.73
C PRO A 108 10.70 -22.34 -17.42
N PRO A 109 10.03 -21.29 -17.85
CA PRO A 109 10.67 -20.16 -18.55
C PRO A 109 11.58 -19.32 -17.65
N PHE A 110 11.56 -19.54 -16.33
CA PHE A 110 12.43 -18.90 -15.33
C PHE A 110 12.61 -19.82 -14.12
N THR A 111 13.59 -19.49 -13.27
CA THR A 111 13.89 -20.27 -12.06
C THR A 111 12.84 -20.04 -10.97
N ILE A 112 12.34 -21.16 -10.39
CA ILE A 112 11.36 -21.16 -9.29
C ILE A 112 12.12 -21.27 -7.95
N GLU A 113 12.82 -20.21 -7.59
CA GLU A 113 13.67 -20.13 -6.41
C GLU A 113 13.47 -18.77 -5.68
N GLU A 114 14.23 -18.52 -4.62
CA GLU A 114 14.18 -17.26 -3.87
C GLU A 114 14.44 -16.06 -4.79
N VAL A 115 15.49 -16.14 -5.59
CA VAL A 115 15.81 -15.17 -6.64
C VAL A 115 15.48 -15.79 -7.98
N SER A 116 14.77 -15.06 -8.85
CA SER A 116 14.42 -15.50 -10.20
C SER A 116 15.20 -14.71 -11.23
N ASP A 117 15.50 -15.36 -12.36
CA ASP A 117 16.07 -14.77 -13.57
C ASP A 117 15.00 -14.27 -14.55
N GLY A 118 13.71 -14.43 -14.21
CA GLY A 118 12.57 -13.94 -15.00
C GLY A 118 12.28 -12.46 -14.77
N GLY A 119 12.15 -11.70 -15.84
CA GLY A 119 11.64 -10.32 -15.79
C GLY A 119 10.16 -10.26 -15.40
N ASP A 120 9.69 -9.06 -15.03
CA ASP A 120 8.32 -8.87 -14.50
C ASP A 120 7.24 -9.35 -15.47
N ASP A 121 7.30 -9.02 -16.75
CA ASP A 121 6.30 -9.41 -17.74
C ASP A 121 6.24 -10.93 -17.92
N LEU A 122 7.40 -11.60 -17.92
CA LEU A 122 7.46 -13.06 -18.03
C LEU A 122 6.86 -13.73 -16.79
N ARG A 123 7.17 -13.23 -15.60
CA ARG A 123 6.61 -13.72 -14.34
C ARG A 123 5.11 -13.46 -14.23
N MET A 124 4.60 -12.34 -14.77
CA MET A 124 3.17 -12.06 -14.83
C MET A 124 2.45 -12.96 -15.82
N LYS A 125 3.04 -13.25 -16.98
CA LYS A 125 2.49 -14.19 -17.96
C LYS A 125 2.37 -15.60 -17.41
N TYR A 126 3.38 -16.06 -16.69
CA TYR A 126 3.40 -17.38 -16.06
C TYR A 126 3.21 -17.28 -14.54
N ARG A 127 2.24 -16.45 -14.11
CA ARG A 127 2.04 -16.13 -12.69
C ARG A 127 1.82 -17.35 -11.81
N TYR A 128 1.18 -18.41 -12.32
CA TYR A 128 1.01 -19.67 -11.60
C TYR A 128 2.35 -20.39 -11.31
N LEU A 129 3.42 -20.16 -12.09
CA LEU A 129 4.77 -20.65 -11.79
C LEU A 129 5.47 -19.71 -10.79
N ASP A 130 5.33 -18.38 -10.96
CA ASP A 130 5.89 -17.39 -10.06
C ASP A 130 5.33 -17.56 -8.63
N LEU A 131 4.05 -17.91 -8.49
CA LEU A 131 3.40 -18.22 -7.22
C LEU A 131 3.95 -19.48 -6.51
N ARG A 132 4.72 -20.32 -7.19
CA ARG A 132 5.45 -21.43 -6.54
C ARG A 132 6.71 -20.96 -5.81
N ARG A 133 7.19 -19.75 -6.08
CA ARG A 133 8.41 -19.20 -5.48
C ARG A 133 8.20 -18.87 -4.00
N PRO A 134 9.21 -19.14 -3.15
CA PRO A 134 9.09 -18.92 -1.71
C PRO A 134 8.70 -17.48 -1.33
N PRO A 135 9.22 -16.40 -1.95
CA PRO A 135 8.83 -15.03 -1.58
C PRO A 135 7.33 -14.80 -1.72
N LEU A 136 6.75 -15.17 -2.87
CA LEU A 136 5.32 -14.95 -3.11
C LEU A 136 4.43 -15.84 -2.23
N GLN A 137 4.87 -17.07 -1.96
CA GLN A 137 4.17 -17.94 -1.02
C GLN A 137 4.13 -17.32 0.39
N ARG A 138 5.26 -16.80 0.89
CA ARG A 138 5.31 -16.09 2.18
C ARG A 138 4.37 -14.89 2.21
N ASN A 139 4.35 -14.10 1.14
CA ASN A 139 3.50 -12.91 1.04
C ASN A 139 2.00 -13.26 1.09
N LEU A 140 1.57 -14.29 0.34
CA LEU A 140 0.16 -14.71 0.38
C LEU A 140 -0.21 -15.41 1.70
N ILE A 141 0.71 -16.12 2.33
CA ILE A 141 0.50 -16.68 3.68
C ILE A 141 0.38 -15.56 4.70
N LEU A 142 1.22 -14.50 4.61
CA LEU A 142 1.13 -13.31 5.45
C LEU A 142 -0.25 -12.65 5.27
N ARG A 143 -0.65 -12.39 4.02
CA ARG A 143 -1.97 -11.83 3.70
C ARG A 143 -3.11 -12.65 4.30
N HIS A 144 -3.05 -13.97 4.20
CA HIS A 144 -4.06 -14.86 4.80
C HIS A 144 -4.10 -14.71 6.33
N LYS A 145 -2.94 -14.75 7.00
CA LYS A 145 -2.86 -14.57 8.45
C LYS A 145 -3.43 -13.23 8.88
N MET A 146 -3.08 -12.16 8.17
CA MET A 146 -3.60 -10.82 8.44
C MET A 146 -5.12 -10.78 8.32
N ALA A 147 -5.69 -11.35 7.27
CA ALA A 147 -7.15 -11.40 7.09
C ALA A 147 -7.86 -12.14 8.25
N GLN A 148 -7.27 -13.21 8.78
CA GLN A 148 -7.84 -13.92 9.93
C GLN A 148 -7.77 -13.08 11.22
N GLU A 149 -6.64 -12.41 11.47
CA GLU A 149 -6.48 -11.54 12.64
C GLU A 149 -7.42 -10.32 12.59
N ILE A 150 -7.61 -9.74 11.42
CA ILE A 150 -8.55 -8.64 11.18
C ILE A 150 -9.97 -9.08 11.55
N ARG A 151 -10.43 -10.22 11.02
CA ARG A 151 -11.76 -10.75 11.32
C ARG A 151 -11.94 -11.06 12.80
N ARG A 152 -10.92 -11.66 13.41
CA ARG A 152 -10.98 -11.99 14.85
C ARG A 152 -11.15 -10.72 15.67
N PHE A 153 -10.27 -9.73 15.50
CA PHE A 153 -10.33 -8.49 16.27
C PHE A 153 -11.66 -7.76 16.08
N LEU A 154 -12.08 -7.54 14.83
CA LEU A 154 -13.30 -6.79 14.55
C LEU A 154 -14.56 -7.51 15.06
N SER A 155 -14.62 -8.84 14.94
CA SER A 155 -15.71 -9.62 15.50
C SER A 155 -15.74 -9.56 17.03
N ASP A 156 -14.59 -9.63 17.69
CA ASP A 156 -14.49 -9.51 19.16
C ASP A 156 -14.90 -8.11 19.66
N GLU A 157 -14.71 -7.06 18.84
CA GLU A 157 -15.19 -5.69 19.09
C GLU A 157 -16.68 -5.49 18.73
N GLY A 158 -17.36 -6.54 18.29
CA GLY A 158 -18.80 -6.52 17.98
C GLY A 158 -19.16 -6.03 16.58
N PHE A 159 -18.19 -5.95 15.66
CA PHE A 159 -18.48 -5.67 14.26
C PHE A 159 -19.07 -6.89 13.56
N LEU A 160 -20.02 -6.65 12.66
CA LEU A 160 -20.60 -7.66 11.79
C LEU A 160 -19.98 -7.57 10.40
N GLU A 161 -19.48 -8.70 9.87
CA GLU A 161 -19.04 -8.77 8.48
C GLU A 161 -20.26 -8.90 7.57
N ILE A 162 -20.56 -7.85 6.78
CA ILE A 162 -21.74 -7.80 5.91
C ILE A 162 -21.28 -7.51 4.48
N GLU A 163 -21.65 -8.38 3.54
CA GLU A 163 -21.33 -8.20 2.12
C GLU A 163 -22.24 -7.16 1.47
N THR A 164 -21.66 -6.36 0.60
CA THR A 164 -22.38 -5.39 -0.24
C THR A 164 -22.26 -5.79 -1.71
N PRO A 165 -23.21 -5.41 -2.59
CA PRO A 165 -23.19 -5.80 -3.98
C PRO A 165 -22.01 -5.20 -4.76
N CYS A 166 -21.52 -5.95 -5.75
CA CYS A 166 -20.54 -5.48 -6.74
C CYS A 166 -21.18 -4.82 -7.96
N LEU A 167 -22.45 -5.09 -8.24
CA LEU A 167 -23.21 -4.44 -9.33
C LEU A 167 -24.06 -3.33 -8.72
N VAL A 168 -23.60 -2.09 -8.83
CA VAL A 168 -24.24 -0.91 -8.21
C VAL A 168 -24.57 0.14 -9.27
N GLY A 169 -25.23 1.21 -8.88
CA GLY A 169 -25.33 2.41 -9.70
C GLY A 169 -24.02 3.21 -9.66
N SER A 170 -23.74 3.96 -10.74
CA SER A 170 -22.59 4.86 -10.75
C SER A 170 -22.70 5.89 -9.63
N THR A 171 -21.67 5.98 -8.78
CA THR A 171 -21.55 6.96 -7.71
C THR A 171 -20.23 7.70 -7.87
N PRO A 172 -20.23 9.03 -8.04
CA PRO A 172 -19.00 9.79 -8.23
C PRO A 172 -18.25 9.93 -6.90
N GLU A 173 -17.25 9.09 -6.69
CA GLU A 173 -16.37 9.11 -5.50
C GLU A 173 -14.95 9.63 -5.82
N GLY A 174 -14.76 10.30 -6.97
CA GLY A 174 -13.49 10.91 -7.36
C GLY A 174 -12.73 10.19 -8.48
N ALA A 175 -12.85 8.87 -8.59
CA ALA A 175 -12.29 8.09 -9.70
C ALA A 175 -13.32 7.87 -10.83
N ARG A 176 -12.86 7.36 -11.98
CA ARG A 176 -13.77 6.86 -13.03
C ARG A 176 -14.26 5.46 -12.65
N ASP A 177 -15.53 5.18 -13.02
CA ASP A 177 -16.13 3.88 -12.79
C ASP A 177 -15.79 2.89 -13.92
N PHE A 178 -15.61 1.63 -13.54
CA PHE A 178 -15.77 0.51 -14.48
C PHE A 178 -17.26 0.23 -14.65
N VAL A 179 -17.75 0.17 -15.88
CA VAL A 179 -19.16 -0.02 -16.18
C VAL A 179 -19.44 -1.39 -16.80
N VAL A 180 -20.56 -1.99 -16.43
CA VAL A 180 -21.01 -3.30 -16.90
C VAL A 180 -22.40 -3.15 -17.54
N PRO A 181 -22.59 -3.45 -18.83
CA PRO A 181 -23.88 -3.32 -19.48
C PRO A 181 -24.89 -4.34 -18.95
N SER A 182 -26.18 -3.94 -18.89
CA SER A 182 -27.27 -4.79 -18.45
C SER A 182 -28.05 -5.36 -19.65
N ARG A 183 -28.03 -6.68 -19.82
CA ARG A 183 -28.86 -7.36 -20.85
C ARG A 183 -30.36 -7.22 -20.55
N MET A 184 -30.74 -7.22 -19.27
CA MET A 184 -32.15 -7.15 -18.85
C MET A 184 -32.75 -5.75 -18.97
N SER A 185 -31.91 -4.73 -19.01
CA SER A 185 -32.32 -3.32 -19.13
C SER A 185 -31.50 -2.66 -20.23
N PRO A 186 -31.98 -2.71 -21.49
CA PRO A 186 -31.24 -2.17 -22.62
C PRO A 186 -30.82 -0.71 -22.43
N ASN A 187 -29.59 -0.38 -22.84
CA ASN A 187 -28.97 0.94 -22.70
C ASN A 187 -28.74 1.41 -21.24
N GLN A 188 -28.86 0.50 -20.28
CA GLN A 188 -28.51 0.78 -18.89
C GLN A 188 -27.27 -0.02 -18.45
N PHE A 189 -26.50 0.56 -17.53
CA PHE A 189 -25.24 0.00 -17.06
C PHE A 189 -25.23 -0.06 -15.54
N TYR A 190 -24.68 -1.13 -15.02
CA TYR A 190 -24.16 -1.17 -13.66
C TYR A 190 -22.76 -0.54 -13.65
N ALA A 191 -22.34 -0.07 -12.49
CA ALA A 191 -20.95 0.27 -12.20
C ALA A 191 -20.37 -0.74 -11.20
N LEU A 192 -19.05 -0.93 -11.23
CA LEU A 192 -18.33 -1.63 -10.15
C LEU A 192 -18.01 -0.62 -9.05
N PRO A 193 -18.17 -0.97 -7.75
CA PRO A 193 -18.06 -0.01 -6.65
C PRO A 193 -16.63 0.48 -6.45
N GLN A 194 -16.46 1.78 -6.33
CA GLN A 194 -15.18 2.39 -5.94
C GLN A 194 -14.89 2.16 -4.46
N SER A 195 -15.94 2.11 -3.65
CA SER A 195 -15.98 1.71 -2.25
C SER A 195 -17.43 1.41 -1.85
N PRO A 196 -17.71 0.74 -0.72
CA PRO A 196 -19.07 0.55 -0.22
C PRO A 196 -19.61 1.75 0.56
N GLN A 197 -19.08 2.97 0.37
CA GLN A 197 -19.34 4.15 1.21
C GLN A 197 -20.82 4.43 1.44
N THR A 198 -21.63 4.49 0.41
CA THR A 198 -23.07 4.79 0.56
C THR A 198 -23.84 3.63 1.20
N LEU A 199 -23.44 2.40 0.91
CA LEU A 199 -24.09 1.21 1.44
C LEU A 199 -23.81 1.01 2.94
N LYS A 200 -22.58 1.25 3.39
CA LYS A 200 -22.27 1.15 4.83
C LYS A 200 -23.00 2.22 5.65
N GLN A 201 -23.21 3.43 5.11
CA GLN A 201 -24.02 4.45 5.76
C GLN A 201 -25.50 4.02 5.84
N LEU A 202 -26.03 3.35 4.81
CA LEU A 202 -27.38 2.75 4.87
C LEU A 202 -27.48 1.63 5.91
N LEU A 203 -26.42 0.86 6.16
CA LEU A 203 -26.39 -0.14 7.24
C LEU A 203 -26.46 0.53 8.62
N MET A 204 -25.87 1.72 8.79
CA MET A 204 -26.02 2.50 10.03
C MET A 204 -27.47 2.97 10.21
N VAL A 205 -28.11 3.48 9.15
CA VAL A 205 -29.57 3.81 9.18
C VAL A 205 -30.42 2.57 9.47
N ALA A 206 -30.00 1.40 9.01
CA ALA A 206 -30.67 0.13 9.25
C ALA A 206 -30.45 -0.43 10.67
N GLY A 207 -29.60 0.21 11.50
CA GLY A 207 -29.40 -0.14 12.90
C GLY A 207 -28.40 -1.27 13.15
N TYR A 208 -27.45 -1.49 12.25
CA TYR A 208 -26.42 -2.53 12.43
C TYR A 208 -25.26 -2.12 13.35
N ASP A 209 -25.24 -0.90 13.86
CA ASP A 209 -24.27 -0.33 14.80
C ASP A 209 -22.81 -0.39 14.37
N LYS A 210 -22.25 -1.56 14.11
CA LYS A 210 -20.85 -1.76 13.73
C LYS A 210 -20.77 -2.73 12.56
N TYR A 211 -20.28 -2.25 11.45
CA TYR A 211 -20.09 -2.99 10.19
C TYR A 211 -18.63 -3.06 9.82
N PHE A 212 -18.22 -4.18 9.26
CA PHE A 212 -17.00 -4.25 8.46
C PHE A 212 -17.15 -5.19 7.25
N GLN A 213 -16.24 -5.02 6.28
CA GLN A 213 -16.12 -5.93 5.15
C GLN A 213 -14.67 -5.93 4.62
N ILE A 214 -14.12 -7.09 4.31
CA ILE A 214 -12.91 -7.19 3.48
C ILE A 214 -13.37 -7.23 2.03
N VAL A 215 -13.42 -6.07 1.38
CA VAL A 215 -14.16 -5.83 0.14
C VAL A 215 -13.24 -5.54 -1.04
N ARG A 216 -13.60 -6.03 -2.22
CA ARG A 216 -12.97 -5.64 -3.48
C ARG A 216 -13.55 -4.30 -3.96
N CYS A 217 -12.64 -3.36 -4.26
CA CYS A 217 -12.94 -2.04 -4.81
C CYS A 217 -12.33 -1.89 -6.18
N PHE A 218 -12.93 -1.03 -7.01
CA PHE A 218 -12.56 -0.85 -8.42
C PHE A 218 -12.42 0.64 -8.74
N ARG A 219 -11.29 1.06 -9.30
CA ARG A 219 -11.06 2.44 -9.72
C ARG A 219 -10.29 2.49 -11.03
N ASP A 220 -10.85 3.16 -12.02
CA ASP A 220 -10.17 3.39 -13.30
C ASP A 220 -9.32 4.66 -13.21
N GLU A 221 -8.12 4.48 -12.68
CA GLU A 221 -7.11 5.52 -12.43
C GLU A 221 -5.76 5.12 -13.03
N ASP A 222 -4.84 6.08 -13.12
CA ASP A 222 -3.46 5.82 -13.52
C ASP A 222 -2.77 4.87 -12.53
N LEU A 223 -2.17 3.83 -13.07
CA LEU A 223 -1.54 2.78 -12.28
C LEU A 223 -0.12 3.18 -11.83
N ARG A 224 0.21 2.78 -10.61
CA ARG A 224 1.52 2.95 -9.98
C ARG A 224 1.90 1.67 -9.23
N ALA A 225 3.10 1.65 -8.66
CA ALA A 225 3.56 0.49 -7.87
C ALA A 225 2.62 0.15 -6.68
N ASP A 226 1.97 1.16 -6.12
CA ASP A 226 1.05 1.09 -4.98
C ASP A 226 -0.44 1.20 -5.37
N ARG A 227 -0.77 1.14 -6.67
CA ARG A 227 -2.15 1.23 -7.19
C ARG A 227 -2.45 0.12 -8.19
N GLN A 228 -3.64 -0.46 -8.04
CA GLN A 228 -4.22 -1.44 -8.96
C GLN A 228 -5.65 -1.02 -9.31
N PRO A 229 -6.16 -1.35 -10.51
CA PRO A 229 -7.53 -0.98 -10.92
C PRO A 229 -8.58 -1.72 -10.08
N GLU A 230 -8.23 -2.86 -9.52
CA GLU A 230 -8.98 -3.60 -8.53
C GLU A 230 -8.09 -3.90 -7.31
N PHE A 231 -8.55 -3.56 -6.12
CA PHE A 231 -7.80 -3.68 -4.88
C PHE A 231 -8.72 -4.06 -3.72
N THR A 232 -8.15 -4.39 -2.58
CA THR A 232 -8.93 -4.81 -1.42
C THR A 232 -8.85 -3.77 -0.31
N GLN A 233 -10.00 -3.43 0.27
CA GLN A 233 -10.09 -2.62 1.49
C GLN A 233 -10.61 -3.45 2.65
N ILE A 234 -10.20 -3.05 3.87
CA ILE A 234 -10.90 -3.37 5.11
C ILE A 234 -11.76 -2.16 5.39
N ASP A 235 -13.04 -2.25 5.09
CA ASP A 235 -13.99 -1.15 5.22
C ASP A 235 -14.80 -1.30 6.48
N CYS A 236 -14.92 -0.23 7.27
CA CYS A 236 -15.59 -0.23 8.57
C CYS A 236 -16.46 1.01 8.74
N GLU A 237 -17.59 0.84 9.47
CA GLU A 237 -18.46 1.95 9.86
C GLU A 237 -19.12 1.65 11.23
N MET A 238 -19.34 2.69 12.03
CA MET A 238 -19.91 2.61 13.38
C MET A 238 -20.94 3.71 13.61
N SER A 239 -22.00 3.38 14.35
CA SER A 239 -23.04 4.33 14.79
C SER A 239 -22.75 4.84 16.20
N PHE A 240 -23.31 6.03 16.51
CA PHE A 240 -23.25 6.67 17.83
C PHE A 240 -21.83 6.93 18.31
N VAL A 241 -20.96 7.42 17.41
CA VAL A 241 -19.55 7.64 17.66
C VAL A 241 -19.13 9.07 17.28
N GLU A 242 -18.12 9.55 17.98
CA GLU A 242 -17.32 10.72 17.66
C GLU A 242 -15.94 10.29 17.13
N GLN A 243 -15.12 11.25 16.71
CA GLN A 243 -13.79 10.98 16.14
C GLN A 243 -12.92 10.10 17.06
N GLU A 244 -12.84 10.46 18.35
CA GLU A 244 -11.95 9.73 19.28
C GLU A 244 -12.40 8.28 19.50
N ASP A 245 -13.70 7.98 19.49
CA ASP A 245 -14.20 6.61 19.60
C ASP A 245 -13.68 5.73 18.44
N VAL A 246 -13.68 6.31 17.22
CA VAL A 246 -13.15 5.63 16.03
C VAL A 246 -11.63 5.44 16.17
N LEU A 247 -10.91 6.51 16.51
CA LEU A 247 -9.45 6.47 16.64
C LEU A 247 -9.00 5.48 17.72
N GLU A 248 -9.68 5.40 18.86
CA GLU A 248 -9.35 4.48 19.96
C GLU A 248 -9.50 3.00 19.55
N ILE A 249 -10.62 2.66 18.89
CA ILE A 249 -10.84 1.28 18.43
C ILE A 249 -9.77 0.88 17.41
N PHE A 250 -9.49 1.74 16.43
CA PHE A 250 -8.55 1.40 15.37
C PHE A 250 -7.07 1.58 15.78
N GLU A 251 -6.79 2.34 16.83
CA GLU A 251 -5.47 2.30 17.49
C GLU A 251 -5.25 0.94 18.18
N ARG A 252 -6.26 0.42 18.91
CA ARG A 252 -6.19 -0.92 19.50
C ARG A 252 -6.08 -2.01 18.44
N TRP A 253 -6.81 -1.86 17.33
CA TRP A 253 -6.68 -2.74 16.17
C TRP A 253 -5.26 -2.71 15.58
N ALA A 254 -4.69 -1.54 15.35
CA ALA A 254 -3.33 -1.41 14.85
C ALA A 254 -2.31 -2.08 15.78
N LYS A 255 -2.37 -1.79 17.09
CA LYS A 255 -1.53 -2.44 18.11
C LYS A 255 -1.68 -3.97 18.11
N HIS A 256 -2.92 -4.46 17.96
CA HIS A 256 -3.21 -5.89 17.83
C HIS A 256 -2.54 -6.49 16.60
N MET A 257 -2.67 -5.84 15.43
CA MET A 257 -2.06 -6.32 14.18
C MET A 257 -0.54 -6.35 14.27
N PHE A 258 0.10 -5.30 14.77
CA PHE A 258 1.56 -5.29 14.97
C PHE A 258 2.02 -6.41 15.92
N LYS A 259 1.31 -6.63 17.02
CA LYS A 259 1.67 -7.66 17.99
C LYS A 259 1.48 -9.09 17.45
N HIS A 260 0.30 -9.40 16.89
CA HIS A 260 -0.06 -10.78 16.53
C HIS A 260 0.46 -11.21 15.15
N VAL A 261 0.73 -10.27 14.25
CA VAL A 261 1.24 -10.58 12.91
C VAL A 261 2.76 -10.41 12.85
N MET A 262 3.29 -9.31 13.43
CA MET A 262 4.71 -8.94 13.33
C MET A 262 5.52 -9.27 14.58
N GLY A 263 4.87 -9.55 15.71
CA GLY A 263 5.54 -9.72 17.00
C GLY A 263 6.09 -8.41 17.58
N ILE A 264 5.63 -7.25 17.11
CA ILE A 264 6.06 -5.92 17.54
C ILE A 264 5.02 -5.35 18.49
N GLU A 265 5.46 -4.91 19.66
CA GLU A 265 4.59 -4.30 20.67
C GLU A 265 4.70 -2.76 20.60
N LEU A 266 3.59 -2.12 20.23
CA LEU A 266 3.46 -0.66 20.25
C LEU A 266 2.87 -0.25 21.62
N THR A 267 3.71 0.25 22.52
CA THR A 267 3.34 0.57 23.92
C THR A 267 2.76 1.97 24.07
N GLU A 268 3.34 2.94 23.35
CA GLU A 268 2.93 4.34 23.45
C GLU A 268 1.62 4.61 22.67
N PRO A 269 0.81 5.59 23.09
CA PRO A 269 -0.29 6.09 22.29
C PRO A 269 0.19 6.60 20.93
N LEU A 270 -0.58 6.34 19.87
CA LEU A 270 -0.26 6.86 18.55
C LEU A 270 -0.48 8.38 18.53
N ARG A 271 0.51 9.10 18.00
CA ARG A 271 0.44 10.56 17.88
C ARG A 271 -0.73 10.96 17.00
N ARG A 272 -1.50 11.94 17.44
CA ARG A 272 -2.49 12.67 16.66
C ARG A 272 -1.86 13.97 16.18
N MET A 273 -1.55 14.05 14.90
CA MET A 273 -0.87 15.19 14.28
C MET A 273 -1.87 15.97 13.43
N PRO A 274 -2.14 17.25 13.72
CA PRO A 274 -2.94 18.06 12.83
C PRO A 274 -2.33 18.14 11.43
N TRP A 275 -3.18 18.12 10.39
CA TRP A 275 -2.74 18.21 8.99
C TRP A 275 -1.79 19.39 8.73
N ILE A 276 -2.09 20.55 9.31
CA ILE A 276 -1.24 21.74 9.13
C ILE A 276 0.18 21.52 9.69
N GLU A 277 0.30 20.83 10.83
CA GLU A 277 1.60 20.48 11.42
C GLU A 277 2.36 19.49 10.53
N ALA A 278 1.65 18.48 9.98
CA ALA A 278 2.25 17.51 9.06
C ALA A 278 2.78 18.19 7.79
N MET A 279 2.03 19.14 7.25
CA MET A 279 2.44 19.92 6.09
C MET A 279 3.61 20.85 6.41
N GLU A 280 3.55 21.62 7.48
CA GLU A 280 4.59 22.61 7.81
C GLU A 280 5.91 21.97 8.22
N LYS A 281 5.88 20.85 8.95
CA LYS A 281 7.09 20.17 9.43
C LYS A 281 7.66 19.12 8.47
N TYR A 282 6.84 18.54 7.61
CA TYR A 282 7.27 17.40 6.78
C TYR A 282 6.89 17.56 5.31
N GLY A 283 6.03 18.53 4.98
CA GLY A 283 5.58 18.81 3.61
C GLY A 283 4.67 17.74 3.01
N SER A 284 4.00 16.95 3.86
CA SER A 284 3.13 15.85 3.44
C SER A 284 2.06 15.58 4.49
N ASP A 285 0.85 15.27 4.04
CA ASP A 285 -0.27 14.72 4.83
C ASP A 285 0.00 13.28 5.35
N LYS A 286 1.06 12.64 4.88
CA LYS A 286 1.51 11.31 5.28
C LYS A 286 3.00 11.30 5.60
N PRO A 287 3.42 11.94 6.69
CA PRO A 287 4.83 12.10 7.03
C PRO A 287 5.51 10.77 7.42
N ASP A 288 6.76 10.61 7.02
CA ASP A 288 7.61 9.53 7.51
C ASP A 288 8.35 9.99 8.77
N LEU A 289 7.96 9.45 9.91
CA LEU A 289 8.51 9.82 11.22
C LEU A 289 9.63 8.88 11.70
N ARG A 290 10.13 7.96 10.86
CA ARG A 290 11.26 7.09 11.23
C ARG A 290 12.57 7.85 11.43
N PHE A 291 12.63 9.09 10.97
CA PHE A 291 13.78 9.97 11.04
C PHE A 291 13.35 11.44 11.20
N GLY A 292 14.25 12.27 11.69
CA GLY A 292 14.05 13.71 11.89
C GLY A 292 13.99 14.51 10.58
N MET A 293 14.81 15.55 10.44
CA MET A 293 14.81 16.50 9.33
C MET A 293 13.47 17.26 9.20
N GLU A 294 12.98 17.77 10.34
CA GLU A 294 11.79 18.65 10.37
C GLU A 294 12.10 19.97 9.66
N PHE A 295 11.11 20.52 8.96
CA PHE A 295 11.24 21.79 8.26
C PHE A 295 11.15 22.95 9.24
N ALA A 296 11.91 23.99 8.94
CA ALA A 296 11.83 25.27 9.64
C ALA A 296 11.65 26.40 8.62
N GLU A 297 10.66 27.24 8.87
CA GLU A 297 10.48 28.48 8.12
C GLU A 297 11.56 29.48 8.48
N ILE A 298 12.18 30.07 7.46
CA ILE A 298 13.25 31.07 7.56
C ILE A 298 12.97 32.33 6.74
N THR A 299 11.72 32.54 6.35
CA THR A 299 11.30 33.67 5.50
C THR A 299 11.72 35.01 6.08
N ASP A 300 11.55 35.19 7.40
CA ASP A 300 11.92 36.38 8.15
C ASP A 300 13.43 36.66 8.20
N LEU A 301 14.26 35.61 8.14
CA LEU A 301 15.71 35.70 8.15
C LEU A 301 16.30 35.88 6.74
N ALA A 302 15.57 35.43 5.74
CA ALA A 302 16.11 35.28 4.40
C ALA A 302 15.73 36.43 3.45
N LYS A 303 14.64 37.17 3.69
CA LYS A 303 14.19 38.27 2.82
C LYS A 303 14.88 39.58 3.14
N GLY A 304 15.00 40.47 2.13
CA GLY A 304 15.48 41.83 2.32
C GLY A 304 16.99 42.04 2.13
N HIS A 305 17.72 41.02 1.62
CA HIS A 305 19.17 41.06 1.44
C HIS A 305 19.59 41.21 -0.03
N GLY A 306 18.66 41.49 -0.96
CA GLY A 306 18.95 41.69 -2.38
C GLY A 306 19.20 40.40 -3.18
N PHE A 307 18.87 39.24 -2.61
CA PHE A 307 18.83 37.98 -3.34
C PHE A 307 17.42 37.77 -3.89
N SER A 308 17.20 38.13 -5.15
CA SER A 308 15.89 38.16 -5.79
C SER A 308 15.10 36.84 -5.66
N VAL A 309 15.79 35.70 -5.66
CA VAL A 309 15.15 34.38 -5.51
C VAL A 309 14.42 34.25 -4.16
N PHE A 310 14.96 34.83 -3.11
CA PHE A 310 14.33 34.87 -1.79
C PHE A 310 13.39 36.07 -1.63
N ASP A 311 13.78 37.24 -2.15
CA ASP A 311 12.99 38.46 -1.99
C ASP A 311 11.63 38.35 -2.69
N ASP A 312 11.55 37.67 -3.84
CA ASP A 312 10.31 37.43 -4.61
C ASP A 312 9.49 36.24 -4.12
N ALA A 313 10.04 35.39 -3.24
CA ALA A 313 9.34 34.20 -2.76
C ALA A 313 8.27 34.55 -1.70
N GLU A 314 7.15 33.85 -1.70
CA GLU A 314 6.15 33.92 -0.64
C GLU A 314 6.66 33.27 0.65
N TYR A 315 7.28 32.12 0.53
CA TYR A 315 7.67 31.23 1.61
C TYR A 315 9.06 30.63 1.38
N ILE A 316 9.90 30.62 2.42
CA ILE A 316 11.25 30.09 2.40
C ILE A 316 11.41 29.12 3.58
N THR A 317 11.80 27.88 3.29
CA THR A 317 11.91 26.84 4.32
C THR A 317 13.04 25.87 4.01
N GLY A 318 13.59 25.26 5.04
CA GLY A 318 14.65 24.28 4.93
C GLY A 318 14.64 23.25 6.04
N PHE A 319 15.49 22.25 5.91
CA PHE A 319 15.76 21.25 6.95
C PHE A 319 17.26 20.97 7.06
N ALA A 320 17.70 20.57 8.27
CA ALA A 320 19.05 20.11 8.52
C ALA A 320 19.17 18.61 8.30
N ALA A 321 20.19 18.19 7.54
CA ALA A 321 20.54 16.80 7.31
C ALA A 321 21.85 16.47 8.06
N GLU A 322 21.75 15.63 9.08
CA GLU A 322 22.86 15.26 9.95
C GLU A 322 24.00 14.57 9.16
N GLY A 323 25.23 15.01 9.41
CA GLY A 323 26.44 14.46 8.78
C GLY A 323 26.63 14.78 7.30
N CYS A 324 25.69 15.48 6.67
CA CYS A 324 25.76 15.79 5.23
C CYS A 324 26.72 16.93 4.85
N ALA A 325 27.41 17.57 5.82
CA ALA A 325 28.52 18.48 5.51
C ALA A 325 29.64 17.77 4.71
N ALA A 326 29.76 16.46 4.84
CA ALA A 326 30.69 15.63 4.08
C ALA A 326 30.31 15.44 2.59
N TYR A 327 29.12 15.85 2.15
CA TYR A 327 28.69 15.69 0.76
C TYR A 327 29.60 16.44 -0.19
N THR A 328 30.02 15.72 -1.22
CA THR A 328 30.83 16.28 -2.33
C THR A 328 29.98 17.20 -3.19
N ARG A 329 30.64 18.04 -3.96
CA ARG A 329 29.99 18.91 -4.96
C ARG A 329 29.09 18.09 -5.91
N LYS A 330 29.57 16.92 -6.35
CA LYS A 330 28.81 16.02 -7.24
C LYS A 330 27.50 15.53 -6.61
N GLN A 331 27.49 15.23 -5.32
CA GLN A 331 26.28 14.81 -4.61
C GLN A 331 25.28 15.96 -4.48
N ILE A 332 25.76 17.17 -4.18
CA ILE A 332 24.90 18.36 -4.10
C ILE A 332 24.32 18.72 -5.48
N ASP A 333 25.14 18.66 -6.53
CA ASP A 333 24.67 18.89 -7.91
C ASP A 333 23.62 17.84 -8.31
N ALA A 334 23.78 16.57 -7.91
CA ALA A 334 22.80 15.51 -8.16
C ALA A 334 21.46 15.78 -7.44
N LEU A 335 21.47 16.25 -6.19
CA LEU A 335 20.26 16.67 -5.47
C LEU A 335 19.62 17.91 -6.11
N THR A 336 20.44 18.84 -6.64
CA THR A 336 19.92 20.00 -7.37
C THR A 336 19.20 19.60 -8.64
N GLU A 337 19.75 18.64 -9.41
CA GLU A 337 19.06 18.10 -10.60
C GLU A 337 17.84 17.26 -10.23
N PHE A 338 17.86 16.56 -9.08
CA PHE A 338 16.72 15.83 -8.57
C PHE A 338 15.52 16.74 -8.33
N VAL A 339 15.70 17.87 -7.61
CA VAL A 339 14.59 18.79 -7.31
C VAL A 339 14.05 19.53 -8.54
N LYS A 340 14.87 19.67 -9.60
CA LYS A 340 14.46 20.28 -10.87
C LYS A 340 13.63 19.36 -11.77
N ARG A 341 13.59 18.05 -11.50
CA ARG A 341 12.77 17.11 -12.30
C ARG A 341 11.34 17.62 -12.41
N GLN A 342 10.71 17.41 -13.56
CA GLN A 342 9.37 17.91 -13.86
C GLN A 342 8.33 17.51 -12.78
N GLN A 343 8.47 16.30 -12.23
CA GLN A 343 7.57 15.79 -11.19
C GLN A 343 7.68 16.56 -9.86
N ILE A 344 8.82 17.19 -9.58
CA ILE A 344 9.07 17.98 -8.36
C ILE A 344 8.93 19.48 -8.69
N GLY A 345 9.61 19.93 -9.73
CA GLY A 345 9.45 21.26 -10.34
C GLY A 345 10.01 22.42 -9.51
N ALA A 346 11.01 22.20 -8.67
CA ALA A 346 11.73 23.27 -8.01
C ALA A 346 12.69 23.96 -9.00
N LYS A 347 12.88 25.28 -8.83
CA LYS A 347 13.77 26.07 -9.73
C LYS A 347 15.26 25.83 -9.47
N GLY A 348 15.62 25.42 -8.25
CA GLY A 348 16.99 25.17 -7.83
C GLY A 348 17.03 24.71 -6.37
N LEU A 349 18.22 24.45 -5.86
CA LEU A 349 18.47 24.04 -4.48
C LEU A 349 19.49 24.98 -3.86
N ILE A 350 19.16 25.55 -2.70
CA ILE A 350 20.06 26.34 -1.88
C ILE A 350 20.53 25.45 -0.73
N TRP A 351 21.81 25.55 -0.38
CA TRP A 351 22.39 24.77 0.69
C TRP A 351 23.30 25.60 1.59
N ILE A 352 23.35 25.23 2.87
CA ILE A 352 24.29 25.78 3.87
C ILE A 352 25.01 24.61 4.50
N ARG A 353 26.33 24.62 4.47
CA ARG A 353 27.21 23.66 5.13
C ARG A 353 27.68 24.26 6.45
N VAL A 354 27.47 23.54 7.55
CA VAL A 354 27.92 23.95 8.89
C VAL A 354 29.20 23.19 9.23
N GLU A 355 30.29 23.92 9.37
CA GLU A 355 31.63 23.39 9.71
C GLU A 355 31.99 23.81 11.14
N GLU A 356 32.98 23.15 11.80
CA GLU A 356 33.43 23.52 13.14
C GLU A 356 33.90 24.97 13.26
N GLY A 357 34.44 25.52 12.16
CA GLY A 357 35.01 26.88 12.10
C GLY A 357 34.09 27.94 11.48
N GLY A 358 32.89 27.57 11.02
CA GLY A 358 32.01 28.54 10.34
C GLY A 358 30.96 27.89 9.47
N VAL A 359 30.39 28.69 8.56
CA VAL A 359 29.40 28.27 7.60
C VAL A 359 29.85 28.58 6.18
N LYS A 360 29.46 27.74 5.23
CA LYS A 360 29.58 27.97 3.79
C LYS A 360 28.25 27.73 3.10
N SER A 361 27.89 28.54 2.14
CA SER A 361 26.63 28.40 1.45
C SER A 361 26.72 28.66 -0.06
N SER A 362 25.67 28.31 -0.76
CA SER A 362 25.50 28.68 -2.17
C SER A 362 25.14 30.16 -2.35
N ILE A 363 24.89 30.88 -1.25
CA ILE A 363 24.42 32.29 -1.24
C ILE A 363 25.36 33.24 -0.50
N ASP A 364 26.60 32.85 -0.21
CA ASP A 364 27.60 33.66 0.51
C ASP A 364 27.85 35.06 -0.09
N LYS A 365 27.48 35.27 -1.36
CA LYS A 365 27.63 36.55 -2.04
C LYS A 365 26.61 37.60 -1.59
N PHE A 366 25.51 37.16 -0.98
CA PHE A 366 24.37 38.02 -0.64
C PHE A 366 24.18 38.18 0.88
N TYR A 367 24.79 37.31 1.69
CA TYR A 367 24.55 37.24 3.13
C TYR A 367 25.89 37.25 3.90
N ALA A 368 25.89 37.94 5.02
CA ALA A 368 27.00 37.83 5.97
C ALA A 368 27.04 36.43 6.64
N PRO A 369 28.21 35.95 7.09
CA PRO A 369 28.30 34.64 7.73
C PRO A 369 27.38 34.45 8.93
N GLU A 370 27.11 35.51 9.68
CA GLU A 370 26.23 35.52 10.85
C GLU A 370 24.77 35.27 10.45
N GLU A 371 24.33 35.85 9.33
CA GLU A 371 22.99 35.69 8.77
C GLU A 371 22.77 34.26 8.25
N VAL A 372 23.75 33.72 7.52
CA VAL A 372 23.74 32.33 7.06
C VAL A 372 23.72 31.35 8.25
N ARG A 373 24.47 31.67 9.31
CA ARG A 373 24.47 30.88 10.55
C ARG A 373 23.10 30.90 11.24
N ALA A 374 22.47 32.07 11.34
CA ALA A 374 21.15 32.20 11.94
C ALA A 374 20.08 31.36 11.20
N MET A 375 20.13 31.31 9.85
CA MET A 375 19.27 30.42 9.06
C MET A 375 19.52 28.95 9.37
N ALA A 376 20.81 28.55 9.47
CA ALA A 376 21.17 27.16 9.79
C ALA A 376 20.73 26.76 11.21
N GLU A 377 20.93 27.62 12.19
CA GLU A 377 20.49 27.42 13.58
C GLU A 377 18.97 27.32 13.69
N ARG A 378 18.20 28.13 12.93
CA ARG A 378 16.74 28.03 12.86
C ARG A 378 16.28 26.67 12.35
N CYS A 379 17.04 26.06 11.42
CA CYS A 379 16.81 24.70 10.95
C CYS A 379 17.34 23.60 11.89
N GLY A 380 17.92 23.98 13.04
CA GLY A 380 18.47 23.05 14.02
C GLY A 380 19.80 22.40 13.65
N ALA A 381 20.52 22.95 12.66
CA ALA A 381 21.77 22.40 12.18
C ALA A 381 22.93 22.60 13.18
N LYS A 382 23.82 21.62 13.26
CA LYS A 382 25.03 21.59 14.06
C LYS A 382 26.26 21.45 13.16
N ALA A 383 27.44 21.62 13.74
CA ALA A 383 28.69 21.35 13.01
C ALA A 383 28.70 19.91 12.46
N GLY A 384 29.01 19.75 11.19
CA GLY A 384 28.91 18.50 10.46
C GLY A 384 27.62 18.33 9.64
N ASP A 385 26.63 19.19 9.79
CA ASP A 385 25.35 19.11 9.10
C ASP A 385 25.30 19.98 7.83
N MET A 386 24.35 19.67 6.98
CA MET A 386 24.00 20.50 5.82
C MET A 386 22.53 20.86 5.87
N VAL A 387 22.21 22.14 5.64
CA VAL A 387 20.83 22.61 5.48
C VAL A 387 20.52 22.69 3.99
N PHE A 388 19.37 22.16 3.62
CA PHE A 388 18.79 22.28 2.30
C PHE A 388 17.57 23.18 2.35
N ILE A 389 17.50 24.15 1.42
CA ILE A 389 16.49 25.21 1.42
C ILE A 389 15.81 25.28 0.05
N LEU A 390 14.49 25.38 0.06
CA LEU A 390 13.68 25.72 -1.11
C LEU A 390 12.80 26.94 -0.82
N CYS A 391 12.31 27.60 -1.87
CA CYS A 391 11.47 28.80 -1.76
C CYS A 391 10.46 28.88 -2.91
N GLY A 392 9.34 29.56 -2.66
CA GLY A 392 8.27 29.76 -3.64
C GLY A 392 6.90 29.94 -2.99
N LYS A 393 5.84 29.40 -3.59
CA LYS A 393 4.49 29.32 -2.97
C LYS A 393 4.49 28.29 -1.83
N LYS A 394 3.88 28.61 -0.69
CA LYS A 394 3.98 27.84 0.56
C LYS A 394 3.81 26.33 0.36
N PHE A 395 2.62 25.86 0.06
CA PHE A 395 2.34 24.41 0.00
C PHE A 395 3.11 23.67 -1.09
N LYS A 396 3.32 24.32 -2.24
CA LYS A 396 4.13 23.75 -3.31
C LYS A 396 5.59 23.57 -2.88
N THR A 397 6.16 24.55 -2.19
CA THR A 397 7.55 24.49 -1.68
C THR A 397 7.69 23.41 -0.63
N LEU A 398 6.72 23.27 0.28
CA LEU A 398 6.70 22.21 1.29
C LEU A 398 6.69 20.82 0.65
N THR A 399 5.83 20.59 -0.34
CA THR A 399 5.77 19.30 -1.05
C THR A 399 7.08 18.99 -1.82
N GLN A 400 7.68 20.00 -2.45
CA GLN A 400 8.98 19.86 -3.12
C GLN A 400 10.10 19.51 -2.14
N LEU A 401 10.11 20.17 -0.98
CA LEU A 401 11.10 19.91 0.07
C LEU A 401 10.91 18.53 0.71
N CYS A 402 9.67 18.04 0.82
CA CYS A 402 9.37 16.67 1.25
C CYS A 402 10.02 15.64 0.32
N ALA A 403 9.90 15.81 -1.00
CA ALA A 403 10.55 14.91 -1.95
C ALA A 403 12.07 14.87 -1.73
N LEU A 404 12.70 16.03 -1.51
CA LEU A 404 14.13 16.11 -1.21
C LEU A 404 14.48 15.45 0.13
N ARG A 405 13.68 15.67 1.18
CA ARG A 405 13.84 15.04 2.49
C ARG A 405 13.85 13.52 2.39
N LEU A 406 12.91 12.95 1.64
CA LEU A 406 12.82 11.51 1.43
C LEU A 406 14.00 10.94 0.63
N GLU A 407 14.48 11.67 -0.38
CA GLU A 407 15.67 11.30 -1.16
C GLU A 407 16.93 11.30 -0.31
N VAL A 408 17.15 12.36 0.50
CA VAL A 408 18.30 12.45 1.42
C VAL A 408 18.23 11.33 2.48
N ALA A 409 17.05 11.06 3.04
CA ALA A 409 16.85 9.97 3.98
C ALA A 409 17.13 8.59 3.37
N GLN A 410 16.80 8.40 2.11
CA GLN A 410 17.12 7.17 1.37
C GLN A 410 18.63 7.00 1.21
N GLN A 411 19.34 8.07 0.81
CA GLN A 411 20.80 8.06 0.65
C GLN A 411 21.53 7.79 1.97
N LEU A 412 20.96 8.25 3.09
CA LEU A 412 21.50 8.04 4.43
C LEU A 412 21.07 6.70 5.06
N GLY A 413 20.24 5.89 4.39
CA GLY A 413 19.75 4.62 4.91
C GLY A 413 18.79 4.75 6.10
N LEU A 414 18.14 5.90 6.28
CA LEU A 414 17.25 6.18 7.41
C LEU A 414 15.84 5.59 7.24
N ARG A 415 15.48 5.21 6.03
CA ARG A 415 14.18 4.59 5.69
C ARG A 415 14.21 3.07 5.90
N ASP A 416 14.58 2.64 7.11
CA ASP A 416 14.65 1.22 7.47
C ASP A 416 13.25 0.58 7.38
N PRO A 417 13.03 -0.44 6.54
CA PRO A 417 11.72 -1.09 6.38
C PRO A 417 11.31 -1.93 7.61
N GLN A 418 12.23 -2.21 8.53
CA GLN A 418 11.93 -2.95 9.77
C GLN A 418 11.51 -2.03 10.93
N LYS A 419 11.61 -0.71 10.75
CA LYS A 419 11.13 0.28 11.73
C LYS A 419 9.76 0.80 11.31
N PHE A 420 8.87 0.92 12.29
CA PHE A 420 7.52 1.40 12.07
C PHE A 420 7.24 2.62 12.94
N ALA A 421 6.70 3.66 12.32
CA ALA A 421 6.33 4.90 12.99
C ALA A 421 4.87 5.27 12.62
N PRO A 422 3.88 4.54 13.17
CA PRO A 422 2.47 4.83 12.90
C PRO A 422 2.01 6.08 13.64
N LEU A 423 1.11 6.84 13.00
CA LEU A 423 0.45 8.01 13.57
C LEU A 423 -0.93 8.19 12.97
N TRP A 424 -1.72 9.04 13.59
CA TRP A 424 -2.93 9.61 13.01
C TRP A 424 -2.64 11.03 12.52
N VAL A 425 -3.04 11.34 11.31
CA VAL A 425 -3.15 12.72 10.82
C VAL A 425 -4.62 13.11 10.89
N VAL A 426 -4.89 14.26 11.46
CA VAL A 426 -6.25 14.73 11.78
C VAL A 426 -6.43 16.20 11.34
N ASP A 427 -7.65 16.71 11.44
CA ASP A 427 -7.96 18.14 11.21
C ASP A 427 -7.57 18.61 9.80
N PHE A 428 -7.86 17.80 8.80
CA PHE A 428 -7.68 18.14 7.39
C PHE A 428 -8.53 19.37 6.99
N PRO A 429 -8.17 20.14 5.96
CA PRO A 429 -9.10 21.09 5.36
C PRO A 429 -10.31 20.34 4.80
N LEU A 430 -11.51 20.92 4.94
CA LEU A 430 -12.75 20.33 4.42
C LEU A 430 -12.84 20.51 2.90
N PHE A 431 -12.37 21.66 2.43
CA PHE A 431 -12.42 22.06 1.04
C PHE A 431 -11.06 22.47 0.51
N GLU A 432 -10.85 22.23 -0.77
CA GLU A 432 -9.75 22.76 -1.56
C GLU A 432 -10.33 23.66 -2.67
N TRP A 433 -9.75 24.86 -2.81
CA TRP A 433 -10.12 25.79 -3.87
C TRP A 433 -9.34 25.48 -5.14
N ASP A 434 -10.03 25.38 -6.26
CA ASP A 434 -9.42 25.19 -7.56
C ASP A 434 -9.47 26.50 -8.36
N ASP A 435 -8.28 27.02 -8.69
CA ASP A 435 -8.12 28.28 -9.43
C ASP A 435 -8.58 28.17 -10.89
N GLU A 436 -8.58 26.97 -11.50
CA GLU A 436 -8.98 26.79 -12.88
C GLU A 436 -10.51 26.76 -13.03
N THR A 437 -11.18 26.01 -12.16
CA THR A 437 -12.64 25.87 -12.18
C THR A 437 -13.37 26.89 -11.33
N GLN A 438 -12.64 27.68 -10.53
CA GLN A 438 -13.17 28.73 -9.63
C GLN A 438 -14.26 28.19 -8.68
N ARG A 439 -14.02 27.02 -8.08
CA ARG A 439 -14.93 26.40 -7.12
C ARG A 439 -14.21 25.57 -6.06
N TYR A 440 -14.93 25.23 -5.01
CA TYR A 440 -14.47 24.31 -3.98
C TYR A 440 -14.68 22.84 -4.39
N TYR A 441 -13.73 21.99 -4.01
CA TYR A 441 -13.81 20.54 -4.03
C TYR A 441 -13.67 20.00 -2.62
N ALA A 442 -14.34 18.90 -2.31
CA ALA A 442 -14.14 18.20 -1.05
C ALA A 442 -12.76 17.51 -1.07
N VAL A 443 -11.96 17.72 -0.01
CA VAL A 443 -10.64 17.08 0.10
C VAL A 443 -10.76 15.56 0.25
N HIS A 444 -11.76 15.09 1.00
CA HIS A 444 -12.01 13.65 1.20
C HIS A 444 -13.27 13.19 0.47
N HIS A 445 -14.44 13.51 1.01
CA HIS A 445 -15.71 13.02 0.50
C HIS A 445 -16.84 14.03 0.82
N PRO A 446 -17.86 14.19 -0.05
CA PRO A 446 -18.98 15.10 0.17
C PRO A 446 -19.80 14.84 1.45
N PHE A 447 -19.69 13.63 2.01
CA PHE A 447 -20.38 13.26 3.27
C PHE A 447 -19.51 13.44 4.52
N THR A 448 -18.31 13.97 4.40
CA THR A 448 -17.44 14.26 5.55
C THR A 448 -17.99 15.43 6.35
N ALA A 449 -18.18 15.25 7.66
CA ALA A 449 -18.64 16.32 8.54
C ALA A 449 -17.55 17.38 8.76
N PRO A 450 -17.90 18.67 8.80
CA PRO A 450 -17.02 19.70 9.33
C PRO A 450 -16.79 19.51 10.83
N LYS A 451 -15.70 20.07 11.37
CA LYS A 451 -15.57 20.26 12.82
C LYS A 451 -16.69 21.18 13.31
N LEU A 452 -17.29 20.81 14.45
CA LEU A 452 -18.47 21.53 14.97
C LEU A 452 -18.19 23.02 15.20
N GLU A 453 -17.01 23.35 15.72
CA GLU A 453 -16.58 24.72 15.97
C GLU A 453 -16.35 25.55 14.70
N ASP A 454 -16.16 24.90 13.55
CA ASP A 454 -15.88 25.56 12.27
C ASP A 454 -17.14 25.73 11.40
N VAL A 455 -18.26 25.11 11.74
CA VAL A 455 -19.55 25.20 10.98
C VAL A 455 -19.96 26.64 10.71
N GLN A 456 -19.71 27.55 11.65
CA GLN A 456 -20.00 28.98 11.52
C GLN A 456 -19.28 29.69 10.35
N TYR A 457 -18.20 29.09 9.82
CA TYR A 457 -17.42 29.66 8.71
C TYR A 457 -17.87 29.14 7.33
N LEU A 458 -18.79 28.19 7.25
CA LEU A 458 -19.26 27.64 5.98
C LEU A 458 -19.82 28.71 5.01
N ASP A 459 -20.48 29.74 5.54
CA ASP A 459 -21.04 30.84 4.73
C ASP A 459 -20.05 31.98 4.46
N SER A 460 -19.07 32.19 5.33
CA SER A 460 -18.21 33.38 5.29
C SER A 460 -16.81 33.09 4.76
N ASP A 461 -16.25 31.94 5.10
CA ASP A 461 -14.87 31.50 4.73
C ASP A 461 -14.77 29.98 4.69
N PRO A 462 -15.35 29.31 3.66
CA PRO A 462 -15.32 27.86 3.54
C PRO A 462 -13.92 27.25 3.53
N GLY A 463 -12.93 27.97 3.00
CA GLY A 463 -11.52 27.53 2.95
C GLY A 463 -10.86 27.36 4.30
N ARG A 464 -11.44 27.94 5.37
CA ARG A 464 -10.95 27.81 6.75
C ARG A 464 -11.51 26.60 7.48
N VAL A 465 -12.58 26.00 6.98
CA VAL A 465 -13.31 24.93 7.68
C VAL A 465 -12.49 23.65 7.67
N ARG A 466 -12.26 23.08 8.85
CA ARG A 466 -11.61 21.79 9.01
C ARG A 466 -12.61 20.64 8.92
N ALA A 467 -12.17 19.56 8.32
CA ALA A 467 -12.89 18.29 8.25
C ALA A 467 -12.76 17.50 9.56
N ASN A 468 -13.81 16.82 9.95
CA ASN A 468 -13.76 15.78 10.97
C ASN A 468 -13.28 14.46 10.35
N ALA A 469 -12.07 14.52 9.75
CA ALA A 469 -11.43 13.44 9.00
C ALA A 469 -10.09 13.07 9.64
N TYR A 470 -9.68 11.84 9.41
CA TYR A 470 -8.49 11.25 10.01
C TYR A 470 -7.90 10.18 9.10
N ASP A 471 -6.57 10.16 8.97
CA ASP A 471 -5.82 9.16 8.23
C ASP A 471 -4.84 8.43 9.16
N PHE A 472 -4.82 7.11 9.05
CA PHE A 472 -3.79 6.27 9.64
C PHE A 472 -2.59 6.20 8.72
N VAL A 473 -1.49 6.77 9.16
CA VAL A 473 -0.26 6.88 8.39
C VAL A 473 0.83 6.04 9.04
N CYS A 474 1.61 5.35 8.24
CA CYS A 474 2.80 4.63 8.70
C CYS A 474 3.92 4.74 7.66
N ASN A 475 5.11 5.14 8.10
CA ASN A 475 6.32 5.17 7.27
C ASN A 475 6.18 5.98 5.96
N GLY A 476 5.47 7.08 5.98
CA GLY A 476 5.26 7.91 4.80
C GLY A 476 4.17 7.43 3.85
N THR A 477 3.35 6.49 4.30
CA THR A 477 2.25 5.92 3.52
C THR A 477 0.94 6.02 4.29
N GLU A 478 -0.09 6.53 3.64
CA GLU A 478 -1.47 6.43 4.11
C GLU A 478 -1.93 4.96 3.97
N ILE A 479 -2.19 4.32 5.10
CA ILE A 479 -2.65 2.93 5.16
C ILE A 479 -4.16 2.86 5.18
N GLY A 480 -4.82 3.87 5.75
CA GLY A 480 -6.27 3.97 5.76
C GLY A 480 -6.71 5.36 6.15
N GLY A 481 -7.92 5.72 5.77
CA GLY A 481 -8.50 7.00 6.07
C GLY A 481 -10.01 6.93 6.25
N GLY A 482 -10.55 7.93 6.92
CA GLY A 482 -11.97 8.02 7.19
C GLY A 482 -12.40 9.36 7.78
N SER A 483 -13.66 9.42 8.16
CA SER A 483 -14.23 10.63 8.75
C SER A 483 -15.48 10.31 9.59
N ILE A 484 -15.90 11.26 10.39
CA ILE A 484 -17.27 11.36 10.87
C ILE A 484 -18.14 11.86 9.72
N ARG A 485 -19.34 11.29 9.57
CA ARG A 485 -20.25 11.60 8.45
C ARG A 485 -21.27 12.64 8.84
N ILE A 486 -21.70 13.43 7.85
CA ILE A 486 -22.87 14.28 8.03
C ILE A 486 -24.09 13.38 8.11
N HIS A 487 -24.90 13.54 9.15
CA HIS A 487 -26.19 12.86 9.33
C HIS A 487 -27.36 13.86 9.36
N ASP A 488 -27.08 15.17 9.44
CA ASP A 488 -28.07 16.23 9.32
C ASP A 488 -28.31 16.59 7.84
N SER A 489 -29.57 16.49 7.40
CA SER A 489 -29.93 16.74 6.00
C SER A 489 -29.68 18.18 5.55
N LYS A 490 -29.87 19.17 6.44
CA LYS A 490 -29.68 20.59 6.09
C LYS A 490 -28.20 20.92 5.90
N LEU A 491 -27.37 20.37 6.79
CA LEU A 491 -25.91 20.51 6.66
C LEU A 491 -25.42 19.81 5.38
N GLN A 492 -25.98 18.64 5.02
CA GLN A 492 -25.63 17.93 3.79
C GLN A 492 -26.04 18.72 2.54
N GLU A 493 -27.23 19.32 2.53
CA GLU A 493 -27.68 20.20 1.44
C GLU A 493 -26.73 21.40 1.28
N LYS A 494 -26.33 22.04 2.39
CA LYS A 494 -25.36 23.14 2.38
C LYS A 494 -24.00 22.73 1.83
N MET A 495 -23.53 21.54 2.18
CA MET A 495 -22.28 21.00 1.64
C MET A 495 -22.35 20.80 0.12
N PHE A 496 -23.46 20.25 -0.41
CA PHE A 496 -23.63 20.11 -1.85
C PHE A 496 -23.68 21.46 -2.56
N GLU A 497 -24.34 22.45 -1.99
CA GLU A 497 -24.35 23.84 -2.51
C GLU A 497 -22.93 24.40 -2.65
N LEU A 498 -22.10 24.29 -1.59
CA LEU A 498 -20.71 24.77 -1.59
C LEU A 498 -19.82 24.04 -2.59
N LEU A 499 -20.11 22.76 -2.86
CA LEU A 499 -19.44 21.96 -3.88
C LEU A 499 -19.96 22.20 -5.30
N GLY A 500 -20.94 23.11 -5.47
CA GLY A 500 -21.50 23.51 -6.77
C GLY A 500 -22.52 22.55 -7.37
N PHE A 501 -23.13 21.66 -6.57
CA PHE A 501 -24.26 20.83 -7.02
C PHE A 501 -25.55 21.62 -6.98
N THR A 502 -26.37 21.52 -8.04
CA THR A 502 -27.76 21.93 -7.95
C THR A 502 -28.57 20.93 -7.11
N PRO A 503 -29.73 21.35 -6.53
CA PRO A 503 -30.59 20.42 -5.79
C PRO A 503 -31.00 19.20 -6.61
N GLU A 504 -31.27 19.39 -7.91
CA GLU A 504 -31.65 18.31 -8.85
C GLU A 504 -30.50 17.32 -9.07
N GLU A 505 -29.28 17.83 -9.24
CA GLU A 505 -28.09 17.00 -9.39
C GLU A 505 -27.78 16.21 -8.12
N ALA A 506 -27.85 16.84 -6.95
CA ALA A 506 -27.68 16.20 -5.66
C ALA A 506 -28.73 15.10 -5.44
N GLN A 507 -30.01 15.40 -5.75
CA GLN A 507 -31.10 14.43 -5.64
C GLN A 507 -30.93 13.25 -6.63
N LYS A 508 -30.47 13.52 -7.85
CA LYS A 508 -30.24 12.47 -8.86
C LYS A 508 -29.10 11.53 -8.44
N ARG A 509 -28.02 12.06 -7.87
CA ARG A 509 -26.82 11.28 -7.53
C ARG A 509 -26.89 10.62 -6.15
N PHE A 510 -27.41 11.35 -5.15
CA PHE A 510 -27.37 10.97 -3.74
C PHE A 510 -28.76 10.89 -3.08
N GLY A 511 -29.82 11.08 -3.85
CA GLY A 511 -31.19 11.15 -3.33
C GLY A 511 -31.62 9.93 -2.53
N PHE A 512 -31.14 8.74 -2.88
CA PHE A 512 -31.43 7.52 -2.12
C PHE A 512 -30.87 7.59 -0.70
N LEU A 513 -29.65 8.11 -0.51
CA LEU A 513 -29.03 8.25 0.81
C LEU A 513 -29.67 9.39 1.60
N MET A 514 -29.87 10.57 0.97
CA MET A 514 -30.56 11.69 1.59
C MET A 514 -31.99 11.34 2.02
N ASN A 515 -32.69 10.53 1.22
CA ASN A 515 -34.01 10.04 1.58
C ASN A 515 -33.98 9.05 2.76
N ALA A 516 -32.96 8.19 2.82
CA ALA A 516 -32.79 7.27 3.94
C ALA A 516 -32.55 8.04 5.27
N PHE A 517 -31.81 9.13 5.24
CA PHE A 517 -31.54 9.97 6.41
C PHE A 517 -32.80 10.56 7.03
N LYS A 518 -33.86 10.80 6.24
CA LYS A 518 -35.17 11.26 6.74
C LYS A 518 -35.86 10.27 7.68
N TYR A 519 -35.43 9.00 7.67
CA TYR A 519 -35.96 7.96 8.54
C TYR A 519 -35.14 7.74 9.81
N GLY A 520 -34.20 8.61 10.10
CA GLY A 520 -33.43 8.58 11.35
C GLY A 520 -32.03 8.02 11.16
N ALA A 521 -31.12 8.82 10.59
CA ALA A 521 -29.70 8.49 10.55
C ALA A 521 -29.05 8.78 11.92
N PRO A 522 -28.36 7.80 12.55
CA PRO A 522 -27.58 8.08 13.75
C PRO A 522 -26.34 8.90 13.41
N PRO A 523 -25.72 9.61 14.37
CA PRO A 523 -24.34 10.03 14.23
C PRO A 523 -23.46 8.80 13.90
N HIS A 524 -22.63 8.87 12.89
CA HIS A 524 -21.81 7.71 12.48
C HIS A 524 -20.50 8.14 11.85
N GLY A 525 -19.55 7.25 11.88
CA GLY A 525 -18.23 7.44 11.31
C GLY A 525 -17.53 6.11 11.07
N GLY A 526 -16.49 6.14 10.28
CA GLY A 526 -15.74 4.95 9.97
C GLY A 526 -14.51 5.26 9.14
N LEU A 527 -13.83 4.22 8.72
CA LEU A 527 -12.66 4.32 7.86
C LEU A 527 -12.50 3.08 6.98
N ALA A 528 -11.61 3.19 6.01
CA ALA A 528 -11.21 2.07 5.19
C ALA A 528 -9.68 1.96 5.17
N PHE A 529 -9.15 0.77 5.42
CA PHE A 529 -7.73 0.47 5.26
C PHE A 529 -7.47 -0.17 3.90
N GLY A 530 -6.44 0.28 3.20
CA GLY A 530 -5.93 -0.41 2.01
C GLY A 530 -5.24 -1.71 2.40
N PHE A 531 -5.95 -2.84 2.26
CA PHE A 531 -5.43 -4.14 2.71
C PHE A 531 -4.16 -4.55 1.96
N ASP A 532 -4.09 -4.26 0.67
CA ASP A 532 -2.89 -4.55 -0.14
C ASP A 532 -1.68 -3.72 0.33
N ARG A 533 -1.88 -2.43 0.67
CA ARG A 533 -0.85 -1.56 1.24
C ARG A 533 -0.41 -2.03 2.62
N LEU A 534 -1.34 -2.43 3.47
CA LEU A 534 -1.03 -2.96 4.79
C LEU A 534 -0.20 -4.25 4.68
N CYS A 535 -0.53 -5.13 3.73
CA CYS A 535 0.25 -6.33 3.46
C CYS A 535 1.67 -6.01 2.99
N SER A 536 1.84 -5.02 2.09
CA SER A 536 3.16 -4.63 1.59
C SER A 536 3.99 -3.96 2.69
N LEU A 537 3.39 -3.14 3.54
CA LEU A 537 4.04 -2.53 4.70
C LEU A 537 4.58 -3.60 5.65
N PHE A 538 3.75 -4.58 6.03
CA PHE A 538 4.14 -5.65 6.97
C PHE A 538 5.14 -6.65 6.35
N GLY A 539 5.08 -6.83 5.04
CA GLY A 539 6.02 -7.69 4.32
C GLY A 539 7.32 -7.00 3.89
N GLY A 540 7.45 -5.68 4.12
CA GLY A 540 8.67 -4.92 3.82
C GLY A 540 8.92 -4.66 2.33
N SER A 541 7.86 -4.62 1.50
CA SER A 541 7.95 -4.33 0.06
C SER A 541 7.21 -3.03 -0.28
N GLU A 542 7.72 -2.28 -1.25
CA GLU A 542 7.04 -1.08 -1.76
C GLU A 542 5.96 -1.41 -2.81
N SER A 543 5.96 -2.62 -3.36
CA SER A 543 5.00 -3.05 -4.38
C SER A 543 3.88 -3.90 -3.79
N ILE A 544 2.63 -3.45 -3.95
CA ILE A 544 1.44 -4.24 -3.55
C ILE A 544 1.22 -5.48 -4.43
N ARG A 545 1.77 -5.52 -5.65
CA ARG A 545 1.59 -6.62 -6.62
C ARG A 545 2.09 -7.96 -6.10
N ASP A 546 3.10 -7.96 -5.24
CA ASP A 546 3.66 -9.17 -4.65
C ASP A 546 2.74 -9.82 -3.60
N TYR A 547 1.73 -9.08 -3.13
CA TYR A 547 0.72 -9.52 -2.15
C TYR A 547 -0.64 -9.81 -2.78
N ILE A 548 -0.77 -9.66 -4.11
CA ILE A 548 -1.95 -9.99 -4.90
C ILE A 548 -1.62 -11.21 -5.74
N ALA A 549 -2.47 -12.26 -5.68
CA ALA A 549 -2.19 -13.49 -6.40
C ALA A 549 -2.09 -13.27 -7.92
N PHE A 550 -3.02 -12.51 -8.50
CA PHE A 550 -3.10 -12.24 -9.94
C PHE A 550 -3.28 -10.72 -10.17
N PRO A 551 -2.19 -9.93 -10.06
CA PRO A 551 -2.26 -8.48 -10.27
C PRO A 551 -2.29 -8.12 -11.76
N LYS A 552 -2.72 -6.89 -12.07
CA LYS A 552 -2.51 -6.29 -13.40
C LYS A 552 -1.10 -5.69 -13.50
N ASN A 553 -0.56 -5.63 -14.71
CA ASN A 553 0.70 -4.93 -14.99
C ASN A 553 0.53 -3.39 -14.98
N ASN A 554 1.59 -2.63 -15.26
CA ASN A 554 1.55 -1.16 -15.28
C ASN A 554 0.64 -0.57 -16.37
N ALA A 555 0.27 -1.36 -17.38
CA ALA A 555 -0.68 -0.97 -18.41
C ALA A 555 -2.12 -1.43 -18.11
N GLY A 556 -2.40 -1.92 -16.90
CA GLY A 556 -3.73 -2.40 -16.49
C GLY A 556 -4.13 -3.75 -17.09
N ARG A 557 -3.19 -4.49 -17.67
CA ARG A 557 -3.48 -5.78 -18.32
C ARG A 557 -3.18 -6.97 -17.41
N ASP A 558 -4.04 -7.97 -17.48
CA ASP A 558 -3.75 -9.30 -17.00
C ASP A 558 -3.01 -10.07 -18.12
N MET A 559 -1.71 -10.28 -17.92
CA MET A 559 -0.85 -10.92 -18.92
C MET A 559 -1.08 -12.44 -19.04
N MET A 560 -1.69 -13.06 -18.04
CA MET A 560 -1.96 -14.49 -18.02
C MET A 560 -3.29 -14.82 -18.71
N LEU A 561 -4.33 -14.02 -18.42
CA LEU A 561 -5.67 -14.22 -18.97
C LEU A 561 -5.92 -13.39 -20.26
N ASP A 562 -4.94 -12.59 -20.68
CA ASP A 562 -5.03 -11.63 -21.80
C ASP A 562 -6.26 -10.71 -21.70
N ALA A 563 -6.48 -10.18 -20.46
CA ALA A 563 -7.59 -9.25 -20.21
C ALA A 563 -7.05 -7.80 -20.05
N PRO A 564 -7.81 -6.79 -20.55
CA PRO A 564 -9.08 -6.87 -21.25
C PRO A 564 -8.94 -7.46 -22.65
N GLY A 565 -9.96 -8.21 -23.08
CA GLY A 565 -10.05 -8.85 -24.38
C GLY A 565 -11.22 -8.32 -25.23
N TYR A 566 -11.34 -8.81 -26.45
CA TYR A 566 -12.46 -8.52 -27.34
C TYR A 566 -13.69 -9.33 -26.93
N ILE A 567 -14.86 -8.79 -27.22
CA ILE A 567 -16.16 -9.44 -27.01
C ILE A 567 -16.71 -9.85 -28.38
N ASP A 568 -17.39 -10.99 -28.46
CA ASP A 568 -18.01 -11.48 -29.69
C ASP A 568 -19.16 -10.58 -30.11
N GLN A 569 -19.38 -10.44 -31.45
CA GLN A 569 -20.43 -9.62 -31.99
C GLN A 569 -21.83 -10.04 -31.49
N SER A 570 -22.07 -11.34 -31.30
CA SER A 570 -23.33 -11.85 -30.74
C SER A 570 -23.61 -11.32 -29.32
N GLN A 571 -22.59 -11.16 -28.49
CA GLN A 571 -22.74 -10.57 -27.15
C GLN A 571 -23.02 -9.06 -27.23
N LEU A 572 -22.38 -8.35 -28.16
CA LEU A 572 -22.66 -6.93 -28.40
C LEU A 572 -24.10 -6.72 -28.88
N ASP A 573 -24.57 -7.56 -29.79
CA ASP A 573 -25.95 -7.54 -30.32
C ASP A 573 -26.97 -7.79 -29.19
N GLU A 574 -26.73 -8.77 -28.32
CA GLU A 574 -27.57 -9.05 -27.12
C GLU A 574 -27.61 -7.89 -26.14
N LEU A 575 -26.55 -7.10 -26.06
CA LEU A 575 -26.44 -5.94 -25.19
C LEU A 575 -26.87 -4.63 -25.85
N TYR A 576 -27.23 -4.64 -27.12
CA TYR A 576 -27.57 -3.45 -27.94
C TYR A 576 -26.41 -2.44 -27.97
N LEU A 577 -25.15 -2.91 -28.10
CA LEU A 577 -23.96 -2.09 -28.13
C LEU A 577 -23.25 -2.11 -29.47
N GLU A 578 -22.73 -0.96 -29.86
CA GLU A 578 -21.85 -0.80 -31.02
C GLU A 578 -20.48 -0.24 -30.56
N LEU A 579 -19.41 -0.82 -31.07
CA LEU A 579 -18.05 -0.33 -30.81
C LEU A 579 -17.70 0.76 -31.83
N ARG A 580 -17.36 1.95 -31.35
CA ARG A 580 -16.72 2.98 -32.16
C ARG A 580 -15.24 2.66 -32.33
N LYS A 581 -14.70 2.86 -33.52
CA LYS A 581 -13.26 2.84 -33.73
C LYS A 581 -12.65 4.07 -33.02
N PRO A 582 -11.54 3.92 -32.32
CA PRO A 582 -10.79 5.09 -31.83
C PRO A 582 -10.46 6.00 -33.01
N GLU A 583 -10.58 7.32 -32.83
CA GLU A 583 -10.01 8.28 -33.77
C GLU A 583 -8.49 8.14 -33.72
N GLU A 584 -7.82 8.00 -34.88
CA GLU A 584 -6.37 7.84 -35.00
C GLU A 584 -5.61 9.08 -34.53
#